data_0f888719856287bbad84afcfb60dd79c
#
_entry.id   0f888719856287bbad84afcfb60dd79c
#
_cell.length_a   1.000
_cell.length_b   1.000
_cell.length_c   1.000
_cell.angle_alpha   90.00
_cell.angle_beta   90.00
_cell.angle_gamma   90.00
#
_symmetry.space_group_name_H-M   'P 1'
#
loop_
_entity.id
_entity.type
_entity.pdbx_description
1 polymer ?
#
loop_
_entity_poly.entity_id
_entity_poly.type
_entity_poly.pdbx_seq_one_letter_code
_entity_poly.pdbx_strand_id
1 'polypeptide(L)'
;YDEVTVTAKVAKKDKDGKRVKEVVDGKKVTVYDEVEKTIKKDQPSRLHARREMLKVLYPVVEVPTDAAGKKAGTKKVDLTSKLFDEYGTKYAGRKGGYTRIIKIGQRKGDAAMEVILELV
;
A
#
# COMPACT_ATOMS: atom_id res chain seq x y z
N TYR A 1 7.45 4.98 -14.27
CA TYR A 1 6.63 6.09 -13.73
C TYR A 1 6.85 7.34 -14.54
N ASP A 2 5.79 8.09 -14.75
CA ASP A 2 5.86 9.47 -15.18
C ASP A 2 5.66 10.36 -13.95
N GLU A 3 6.52 11.33 -13.74
CA GLU A 3 6.34 12.32 -12.69
C GLU A 3 5.44 13.42 -13.23
N VAL A 4 4.28 13.59 -12.61
CA VAL A 4 3.29 14.59 -13.00
C VAL A 4 3.08 15.55 -11.84
N THR A 5 3.25 16.84 -12.11
CA THR A 5 2.93 17.90 -11.15
C THR A 5 1.43 18.16 -11.18
N VAL A 6 0.77 18.00 -10.06
CA VAL A 6 -0.66 18.22 -9.89
C VAL A 6 -0.90 19.22 -8.80
N THR A 7 -1.77 20.19 -9.07
CA THR A 7 -2.23 21.14 -8.07
C THR A 7 -3.21 20.46 -7.12
N ALA A 8 -2.86 20.34 -5.86
CA ALA A 8 -3.71 19.75 -4.83
C ALA A 8 -4.21 20.83 -3.87
N LYS A 9 -5.51 20.81 -3.57
CA LYS A 9 -6.10 21.69 -2.55
C LYS A 9 -5.87 21.06 -1.18
N VAL A 10 -5.07 21.71 -0.36
CA VAL A 10 -4.76 21.26 1.00
C VAL A 10 -5.44 22.21 1.98
N ALA A 11 -6.18 21.65 2.96
CA ALA A 11 -6.82 22.47 3.98
C ALA A 11 -5.76 23.22 4.80
N LYS A 12 -5.89 24.57 4.82
CA LYS A 12 -5.01 25.43 5.62
C LYS A 12 -5.16 25.09 7.09
N LYS A 13 -4.01 24.89 7.76
CA LYS A 13 -3.96 24.60 9.19
C LYS A 13 -3.37 25.79 9.93
N ASP A 14 -3.92 26.07 11.10
CA ASP A 14 -3.42 27.05 12.05
C ASP A 14 -2.16 26.51 12.79
N LYS A 15 -1.47 27.36 13.56
CA LYS A 15 -0.29 27.00 14.36
C LYS A 15 -0.54 25.81 15.29
N ASP A 16 -1.79 25.62 15.73
CA ASP A 16 -2.24 24.51 16.58
C ASP A 16 -2.68 23.26 15.79
N GLY A 17 -2.43 23.21 14.47
CA GLY A 17 -2.80 22.08 13.61
C GLY A 17 -4.30 21.95 13.28
N LYS A 18 -5.12 22.91 13.72
CA LYS A 18 -6.56 22.95 13.42
C LYS A 18 -6.81 23.54 12.02
N ARG A 19 -7.87 23.07 11.35
CA ARG A 19 -8.26 23.60 10.04
C ARG A 19 -8.80 25.02 10.17
N VAL A 20 -8.25 25.95 9.40
CA VAL A 20 -8.75 27.34 9.33
C VAL A 20 -10.10 27.33 8.61
N LYS A 21 -11.08 28.00 9.22
CA LYS A 21 -12.43 28.17 8.66
C LYS A 21 -12.76 29.64 8.59
N GLU A 22 -13.28 30.06 7.45
CA GLU A 22 -13.82 31.40 7.26
C GLU A 22 -15.36 31.35 7.18
N VAL A 23 -15.99 32.42 7.62
CA VAL A 23 -17.45 32.53 7.53
C VAL A 23 -17.80 33.28 6.27
N VAL A 24 -18.41 32.58 5.30
CA VAL A 24 -18.94 33.16 4.06
C VAL A 24 -20.45 32.94 4.07
N ASP A 25 -21.21 33.99 3.90
CA ASP A 25 -22.68 33.97 3.92
C ASP A 25 -23.30 33.25 5.13
N GLY A 26 -22.72 33.44 6.32
CA GLY A 26 -23.16 32.80 7.57
C GLY A 26 -22.81 31.32 7.71
N LYS A 27 -22.10 30.71 6.73
CA LYS A 27 -21.65 29.33 6.79
C LYS A 27 -20.14 29.24 7.00
N LYS A 28 -19.70 28.35 7.89
CA LYS A 28 -18.27 28.09 8.13
C LYS A 28 -17.69 27.25 7.00
N VAL A 29 -16.86 27.83 6.15
CA VAL A 29 -16.18 27.17 5.03
C VAL A 29 -14.70 26.94 5.36
N THR A 30 -14.17 25.78 5.04
CA THR A 30 -12.75 25.49 5.23
C THR A 30 -11.93 26.16 4.13
N VAL A 31 -10.88 26.89 4.52
CA VAL A 31 -9.95 27.52 3.59
C VAL A 31 -8.96 26.47 3.07
N TYR A 32 -8.72 26.47 1.76
CA TYR A 32 -7.76 25.59 1.11
C TYR A 32 -6.66 26.41 0.45
N ASP A 33 -5.43 25.97 0.64
CA ASP A 33 -4.29 26.47 -0.12
C ASP A 33 -4.03 25.53 -1.30
N GLU A 34 -3.72 26.07 -2.47
CA GLU A 34 -3.30 25.30 -3.62
C GLU A 34 -1.80 25.04 -3.52
N VAL A 35 -1.44 23.76 -3.41
CA VAL A 35 -0.06 23.33 -3.31
C VAL A 35 0.26 22.43 -4.51
N GLU A 36 1.34 22.75 -5.20
CA GLU A 36 1.86 21.88 -6.25
C GLU A 36 2.46 20.62 -5.63
N LYS A 37 1.97 19.48 -6.08
CA LYS A 37 2.39 18.17 -5.61
C LYS A 37 2.85 17.33 -6.80
N THR A 38 4.10 16.90 -6.77
CA THR A 38 4.60 15.94 -7.75
C THR A 38 4.12 14.54 -7.36
N ILE A 39 3.34 13.92 -8.21
CA ILE A 39 2.88 12.54 -8.04
C ILE A 39 3.47 11.66 -9.12
N LYS A 40 3.85 10.44 -8.72
CA LYS A 40 4.29 9.40 -9.65
C LYS A 40 3.06 8.73 -10.25
N LYS A 41 2.91 8.85 -11.56
CA LYS A 41 1.83 8.22 -12.32
C LYS A 41 2.34 6.98 -13.02
N ASP A 42 1.61 5.87 -12.94
CA ASP A 42 1.96 4.65 -13.65
C ASP A 42 1.82 4.84 -15.16
N GLN A 43 2.81 4.41 -15.92
CA GLN A 43 2.71 4.29 -17.38
C GLN A 43 1.64 3.24 -17.75
N PRO A 44 1.06 3.28 -18.96
CA PRO A 44 -0.02 2.37 -19.36
C PRO A 44 0.31 0.89 -19.18
N SER A 45 1.52 0.47 -19.50
CA SER A 45 1.99 -0.92 -19.33
C SER A 45 2.04 -1.33 -17.85
N ARG A 46 2.58 -0.46 -16.98
CA ARG A 46 2.62 -0.71 -15.54
C ARG A 46 1.23 -0.73 -14.93
N LEU A 47 0.34 0.17 -15.37
CA LEU A 47 -1.04 0.21 -14.92
C LEU A 47 -1.80 -1.06 -15.31
N HIS A 48 -1.58 -1.57 -16.52
CA HIS A 48 -2.16 -2.84 -16.96
C HIS A 48 -1.69 -4.00 -16.08
N ALA A 49 -0.39 -4.14 -15.87
CA ALA A 49 0.18 -5.16 -14.99
C ALA A 49 -0.36 -5.07 -13.55
N ARG A 50 -0.49 -3.86 -13.00
CA ARG A 50 -1.10 -3.62 -11.67
C ARG A 50 -2.54 -4.15 -11.62
N ARG A 51 -3.34 -3.86 -12.64
CA ARG A 51 -4.74 -4.34 -12.72
C ARG A 51 -4.83 -5.86 -12.79
N GLU A 52 -3.94 -6.52 -13.55
CA GLU A 52 -3.89 -7.99 -13.62
C GLU A 52 -3.51 -8.61 -12.26
N MET A 53 -2.51 -8.07 -11.58
CA MET A 53 -2.14 -8.54 -10.24
C MET A 53 -3.27 -8.39 -9.23
N LEU A 54 -4.02 -7.29 -9.25
CA LEU A 54 -5.13 -7.05 -8.33
C LEU A 54 -6.31 -8.02 -8.50
N LYS A 55 -6.43 -8.68 -9.64
CA LYS A 55 -7.44 -9.74 -9.83
C LYS A 55 -7.15 -11.00 -9.01
N VAL A 56 -5.88 -11.24 -8.69
CA VAL A 56 -5.41 -12.45 -8.00
C VAL A 56 -5.07 -12.17 -6.54
N LEU A 57 -4.51 -10.99 -6.23
CA LEU A 57 -4.05 -10.65 -4.89
C LEU A 57 -5.20 -10.25 -3.98
N TYR A 58 -5.24 -10.85 -2.78
CA TYR A 58 -6.14 -10.41 -1.71
C TYR A 58 -5.62 -9.17 -1.00
N PRO A 59 -6.51 -8.30 -0.51
CA PRO A 59 -6.10 -7.14 0.28
C PRO A 59 -5.47 -7.60 1.61
N VAL A 60 -4.31 -7.04 1.92
CA VAL A 60 -3.59 -7.27 3.18
C VAL A 60 -3.57 -5.99 3.99
N VAL A 61 -3.73 -6.14 5.29
CA VAL A 61 -3.78 -5.05 6.25
C VAL A 61 -2.78 -5.32 7.36
N GLU A 62 -1.90 -4.37 7.62
CA GLU A 62 -1.02 -4.41 8.78
C GLU A 62 -1.74 -3.82 10.00
N VAL A 63 -1.84 -4.62 11.05
CA VAL A 63 -2.39 -4.20 12.34
C VAL A 63 -1.22 -4.00 13.31
N PRO A 64 -1.09 -2.82 13.96
CA PRO A 64 -0.02 -2.60 14.92
C PRO A 64 -0.15 -3.56 16.11
N THR A 65 1.00 -4.06 16.57
CA THR A 65 1.08 -4.97 17.73
C THR A 65 0.71 -4.28 19.04
N ASP A 66 0.97 -2.98 19.14
CA ASP A 66 0.68 -2.18 20.34
C ASP A 66 -0.81 -1.97 20.53
N ALA A 67 -1.28 -2.22 21.74
CA ALA A 67 -2.69 -2.33 22.09
C ALA A 67 -3.51 -1.04 21.93
N ALA A 68 -2.88 0.12 22.04
CA ALA A 68 -3.55 1.41 21.96
C ALA A 68 -3.81 1.82 20.50
N GLY A 69 -5.06 1.84 20.08
CA GLY A 69 -5.45 2.41 18.81
C GLY A 69 -5.35 1.49 17.58
N LYS A 70 -5.53 0.18 17.74
CA LYS A 70 -5.47 -0.80 16.64
C LYS A 70 -6.25 -0.39 15.38
N LYS A 71 -7.45 0.16 15.52
CA LYS A 71 -8.24 0.64 14.37
C LYS A 71 -7.62 1.86 13.69
N ALA A 72 -7.07 2.80 14.46
CA ALA A 72 -6.45 4.02 13.91
C ALA A 72 -5.08 3.75 13.27
N GLY A 73 -4.33 2.79 13.80
CA GLY A 73 -3.01 2.41 13.29
C GLY A 73 -3.01 1.40 12.14
N THR A 74 -4.18 0.85 11.79
CA THR A 74 -4.32 -0.14 10.72
C THR A 74 -4.03 0.47 9.35
N LYS A 75 -3.06 -0.07 8.62
CA LYS A 75 -2.66 0.39 7.29
C LYS A 75 -2.92 -0.69 6.24
N LYS A 76 -3.47 -0.28 5.10
CA LYS A 76 -3.56 -1.16 3.93
C LYS A 76 -2.18 -1.27 3.28
N VAL A 77 -1.73 -2.49 3.03
CA VAL A 77 -0.48 -2.77 2.34
C VAL A 77 -0.73 -2.79 0.83
N ASP A 78 0.00 -1.98 0.08
CA ASP A 78 -0.02 -2.06 -1.39
C ASP A 78 0.93 -3.16 -1.87
N LEU A 79 0.39 -4.39 -1.96
CA LEU A 79 1.13 -5.56 -2.43
C LEU A 79 1.65 -5.39 -3.86
N THR A 80 0.95 -4.66 -4.70
CA THR A 80 1.36 -4.46 -6.09
C THR A 80 2.62 -3.59 -6.17
N SER A 81 2.69 -2.52 -5.39
CA SER A 81 3.89 -1.71 -5.30
C SER A 81 5.07 -2.50 -4.72
N LYS A 82 4.82 -3.31 -3.69
CA LYS A 82 5.84 -4.20 -3.12
C LYS A 82 6.38 -5.21 -4.15
N LEU A 83 5.52 -5.80 -4.96
CA LEU A 83 5.93 -6.70 -6.03
C LEU A 83 6.77 -6.01 -7.11
N PHE A 84 6.44 -4.78 -7.49
CA PHE A 84 7.23 -4.03 -8.47
C PHE A 84 8.58 -3.58 -7.92
N ASP A 85 8.60 -3.03 -6.72
CA ASP A 85 9.75 -2.28 -6.20
C ASP A 85 10.76 -3.22 -5.49
N GLU A 86 10.28 -4.21 -4.73
CA GLU A 86 11.14 -5.15 -4.02
C GLU A 86 11.39 -6.43 -4.84
N TYR A 87 10.33 -7.17 -5.15
CA TYR A 87 10.48 -8.49 -5.76
C TYR A 87 10.85 -8.44 -7.24
N GLY A 88 10.36 -7.45 -7.98
CA GLY A 88 10.72 -7.25 -9.39
C GLY A 88 12.21 -7.01 -9.58
N THR A 89 12.82 -6.24 -8.70
CA THR A 89 14.27 -5.99 -8.70
C THR A 89 15.06 -7.21 -8.21
N LYS A 90 14.62 -7.84 -7.12
CA LYS A 90 15.27 -9.02 -6.54
C LYS A 90 15.36 -10.18 -7.53
N TYR A 91 14.30 -10.41 -8.29
CA TYR A 91 14.20 -11.55 -9.20
C TYR A 91 14.43 -11.23 -10.68
N ALA A 92 14.90 -10.03 -11.01
CA ALA A 92 15.10 -9.61 -12.41
C ALA A 92 15.99 -10.56 -13.23
N GLY A 93 17.02 -11.17 -12.60
CA GLY A 93 17.91 -12.14 -13.24
C GLY A 93 17.45 -13.60 -13.17
N ARG A 94 16.33 -13.89 -12.49
CA ARG A 94 15.88 -15.27 -12.24
C ARG A 94 14.75 -15.66 -13.18
N LYS A 95 14.92 -16.76 -13.90
CA LYS A 95 13.96 -17.28 -14.87
C LYS A 95 13.20 -18.51 -14.32
N GLY A 96 12.39 -18.31 -13.28
CA GLY A 96 11.61 -19.37 -12.64
C GLY A 96 12.20 -19.90 -11.33
N GLY A 97 11.51 -20.88 -10.70
CA GLY A 97 11.91 -21.45 -9.41
C GLY A 97 11.88 -20.40 -8.29
N TYR A 98 10.89 -19.51 -8.28
CA TYR A 98 10.79 -18.43 -7.29
C TYR A 98 10.37 -18.91 -5.90
N THR A 99 9.80 -20.12 -5.81
CA THR A 99 9.30 -20.66 -4.55
C THR A 99 9.97 -21.96 -4.19
N ARG A 100 10.09 -22.22 -2.89
CA ARG A 100 10.62 -23.46 -2.33
C ARG A 100 9.68 -23.97 -1.24
N ILE A 101 9.49 -25.30 -1.22
CA ILE A 101 8.71 -25.99 -0.20
C ILE A 101 9.68 -26.67 0.76
N ILE A 102 9.57 -26.33 2.03
CA ILE A 102 10.29 -26.98 3.13
C ILE A 102 9.32 -27.86 3.89
N LYS A 103 9.56 -29.16 3.92
CA LYS A 103 8.74 -30.11 4.68
C LYS A 103 9.09 -30.06 6.15
N ILE A 104 8.10 -29.82 7.02
CA ILE A 104 8.26 -29.79 8.48
C ILE A 104 8.08 -31.19 9.04
N GLY A 105 7.01 -31.89 8.63
CA GLY A 105 6.65 -33.21 9.13
C GLY A 105 5.15 -33.44 9.09
N GLN A 106 4.73 -34.52 9.76
CA GLN A 106 3.32 -34.90 9.85
C GLN A 106 2.65 -34.22 11.05
N ARG A 107 1.48 -33.66 10.85
CA ARG A 107 0.65 -33.07 11.91
C ARG A 107 0.10 -34.18 12.84
N LYS A 108 0.11 -33.93 14.17
CA LYS A 108 -0.26 -34.95 15.16
C LYS A 108 -1.71 -35.46 15.06
N GLY A 109 -2.64 -34.63 14.59
CA GLY A 109 -4.05 -34.98 14.61
C GLY A 109 -4.49 -35.92 13.47
N ASP A 110 -4.05 -35.63 12.25
CA ASP A 110 -4.51 -36.28 11.02
C ASP A 110 -3.38 -36.80 10.13
N ALA A 111 -2.13 -36.74 10.61
CA ALA A 111 -0.92 -37.11 9.86
C ALA A 111 -0.75 -36.36 8.54
N ALA A 112 -1.42 -35.22 8.33
CA ALA A 112 -1.24 -34.39 7.16
C ALA A 112 0.18 -33.78 7.15
N MET A 113 0.79 -33.71 5.96
CA MET A 113 2.12 -33.13 5.79
C MET A 113 2.07 -31.61 5.94
N GLU A 114 2.78 -31.09 6.94
CA GLU A 114 2.98 -29.65 7.12
C GLU A 114 4.23 -29.19 6.37
N VAL A 115 4.09 -28.08 5.68
CA VAL A 115 5.16 -27.49 4.86
C VAL A 115 5.21 -25.98 5.04
N ILE A 116 6.41 -25.41 4.87
CA ILE A 116 6.60 -23.96 4.72
C ILE A 116 6.83 -23.68 3.24
N LEU A 117 6.01 -22.81 2.67
CA LEU A 117 6.23 -22.27 1.33
C LEU A 117 6.93 -20.92 1.47
N GLU A 118 8.13 -20.83 0.91
CA GLU A 118 8.93 -19.59 0.95
C GLU A 118 9.33 -19.10 -0.43
N LEU A 119 9.66 -17.81 -0.53
CA LEU A 119 10.32 -17.21 -1.69
C LEU A 119 11.84 -17.36 -1.53
N VAL A 120 12.49 -17.80 -2.59
CA VAL A 120 13.95 -18.09 -2.58
C VAL A 120 14.79 -16.83 -2.70
#